data_5e9ca81744620b920c6c2ef1974f067c
#
_entry.id   5e9ca81744620b920c6c2ef1974f067c
#
_cell.length_a   1.000
_cell.length_b   1.000
_cell.length_c   1.000
_cell.angle_alpha   90.00
_cell.angle_beta   90.00
_cell.angle_gamma   90.00
#
_symmetry.space_group_name_H-M   'P 1'
#
loop_
_entity.id
_entity.type
_entity.pdbx_description
1 polymer ?
#
loop_
_entity_poly.entity_id
_entity_poly.type
_entity_poly.pdbx_seq_one_letter_code
_entity_poly.pdbx_strand_id
1 'polypeptide(L)'
;GTYYQTLKNAQDCDSVITIRVTINSPTFRNLDTIVCNSITINGQTYSSEGTYNQTLVNKLGCDSFLVINLKLGATARSINAIACNSYSINGKTYTSSGTYVQTLVNRYKCDSTLTIKLTIKKSSSSVLNITSCDSYNLAGSIYNQSGTYFKTIKNVADCDSNITLNLTINKSTVAVLNVDACTNYVLNGKTYDKSGTYYQKTKNVKAIENALQQLIN
;
A
#
# COMPACT_ATOMS: atom_id res chain seq x y z
N GLY A 1 -47.44 -35.14 41.73
CA GLY A 1 -48.79 -35.34 42.24
C GLY A 1 -48.86 -36.58 43.11
N THR A 2 -49.91 -36.66 43.94
CA THR A 2 -50.23 -37.84 44.73
C THR A 2 -51.49 -38.44 44.17
N TYR A 3 -51.49 -39.73 43.85
CA TYR A 3 -52.54 -40.46 43.24
C TYR A 3 -52.93 -41.64 44.19
N TYR A 4 -54.18 -42.03 44.19
CA TYR A 4 -54.68 -43.13 44.96
C TYR A 4 -55.25 -44.18 44.01
N GLN A 5 -54.90 -45.40 44.22
CA GLN A 5 -55.50 -46.55 43.47
C GLN A 5 -56.01 -47.56 44.48
N THR A 6 -57.26 -47.93 44.35
CA THR A 6 -57.88 -48.99 45.17
C THR A 6 -57.81 -50.31 44.45
N LEU A 7 -57.26 -51.33 45.07
CA LEU A 7 -57.13 -52.68 44.56
C LEU A 7 -57.76 -53.67 45.63
N LYS A 8 -58.21 -54.79 45.17
CA LYS A 8 -58.63 -55.84 46.09
C LYS A 8 -57.39 -56.64 46.54
N ASN A 9 -57.29 -56.93 47.85
CA ASN A 9 -56.30 -57.84 48.38
C ASN A 9 -56.75 -59.31 48.27
N ALA A 10 -55.86 -60.22 48.71
CA ALA A 10 -56.09 -61.65 48.60
C ALA A 10 -57.36 -62.16 49.35
N GLN A 11 -57.94 -61.34 50.23
CA GLN A 11 -59.19 -61.61 51.03
C GLN A 11 -60.42 -60.79 50.49
N ASP A 12 -60.28 -60.22 49.22
CA ASP A 12 -61.35 -59.46 48.57
C ASP A 12 -61.70 -58.13 49.29
N CYS A 13 -60.82 -57.66 50.20
CA CYS A 13 -60.92 -56.34 50.86
C CYS A 13 -60.22 -55.25 50.06
N ASP A 14 -60.77 -54.02 50.15
CA ASP A 14 -60.15 -52.87 49.48
C ASP A 14 -58.83 -52.48 50.14
N SER A 15 -57.80 -52.35 49.31
CA SER A 15 -56.44 -51.87 49.66
C SER A 15 -56.12 -50.61 48.83
N VAL A 16 -55.72 -49.54 49.48
CA VAL A 16 -55.39 -48.30 48.81
C VAL A 16 -53.86 -48.16 48.64
N ILE A 17 -53.41 -48.03 47.40
CA ILE A 17 -52.04 -47.73 47.06
C ILE A 17 -51.97 -46.22 46.89
N THR A 18 -51.05 -45.56 47.62
CA THR A 18 -50.70 -44.17 47.42
C THR A 18 -49.49 -44.06 46.52
N ILE A 19 -49.66 -43.48 45.36
CA ILE A 19 -48.58 -43.26 44.37
C ILE A 19 -48.17 -41.78 44.42
N ARG A 20 -46.91 -41.50 44.81
CA ARG A 20 -46.35 -40.15 44.74
C ARG A 20 -45.46 -40.08 43.49
N VAL A 21 -45.87 -39.27 42.51
CA VAL A 21 -45.16 -39.08 41.27
C VAL A 21 -44.52 -37.70 41.22
N THR A 22 -43.25 -37.64 41.01
CA THR A 22 -42.52 -36.41 40.70
C THR A 22 -42.12 -36.47 39.26
N ILE A 23 -42.64 -35.56 38.43
CA ILE A 23 -42.27 -35.40 37.03
C ILE A 23 -41.21 -34.32 36.98
N ASN A 24 -39.99 -34.69 36.54
CA ASN A 24 -38.92 -33.76 36.30
C ASN A 24 -38.95 -33.31 34.84
N SER A 25 -38.49 -32.09 34.55
CA SER A 25 -38.49 -31.51 33.21
C SER A 25 -37.12 -31.54 32.57
N PRO A 26 -37.05 -31.64 31.24
CA PRO A 26 -35.81 -31.40 30.47
C PRO A 26 -35.28 -29.99 30.72
N THR A 27 -33.97 -29.82 30.54
CA THR A 27 -33.30 -28.51 30.59
C THR A 27 -32.70 -28.17 29.24
N PHE A 28 -32.68 -26.85 28.95
CA PHE A 28 -32.11 -26.32 27.70
C PHE A 28 -31.06 -25.29 28.03
N ARG A 29 -29.94 -25.35 27.33
CA ARG A 29 -28.85 -24.39 27.44
C ARG A 29 -28.29 -24.05 26.07
N ASN A 30 -27.94 -22.76 25.86
CA ASN A 30 -27.19 -22.27 24.75
C ASN A 30 -25.77 -21.91 25.19
N LEU A 31 -24.78 -22.26 24.39
CA LEU A 31 -23.40 -21.91 24.58
C LEU A 31 -22.90 -21.22 23.29
N ASP A 32 -22.79 -19.90 23.32
CA ASP A 32 -22.17 -19.11 22.28
C ASP A 32 -20.71 -18.95 22.61
N THR A 33 -19.80 -19.43 21.73
CA THR A 33 -18.36 -19.40 21.99
C THR A 33 -17.57 -19.12 20.74
N ILE A 34 -16.42 -18.44 20.92
CA ILE A 34 -15.43 -18.19 19.90
C ILE A 34 -14.12 -18.83 20.35
N VAL A 35 -13.56 -19.70 19.53
CA VAL A 35 -12.30 -20.40 19.81
C VAL A 35 -11.33 -20.25 18.64
N CYS A 36 -10.05 -20.51 18.86
CA CYS A 36 -9.06 -20.30 17.79
C CYS A 36 -9.15 -21.36 16.68
N ASN A 37 -9.22 -22.65 17.06
CA ASN A 37 -9.24 -23.74 16.08
C ASN A 37 -10.31 -24.78 16.38
N SER A 38 -10.39 -25.23 17.65
CA SER A 38 -11.33 -26.27 18.07
C SER A 38 -11.64 -26.15 19.55
N ILE A 39 -12.74 -26.79 19.95
CA ILE A 39 -13.13 -26.92 21.35
C ILE A 39 -13.66 -28.33 21.59
N THR A 40 -13.36 -28.89 22.76
CA THR A 40 -13.93 -30.15 23.21
C THR A 40 -14.95 -29.90 24.30
N ILE A 41 -16.19 -30.35 24.09
CA ILE A 41 -17.32 -30.18 25.03
C ILE A 41 -17.91 -31.56 25.26
N ASN A 42 -17.98 -31.97 26.52
CA ASN A 42 -18.49 -33.28 26.92
C ASN A 42 -17.88 -34.46 26.12
N GLY A 43 -16.56 -34.41 25.88
CA GLY A 43 -15.83 -35.46 25.15
C GLY A 43 -15.93 -35.41 23.62
N GLN A 44 -16.72 -34.50 23.05
CA GLN A 44 -16.83 -34.30 21.60
C GLN A 44 -16.09 -33.05 21.15
N THR A 45 -15.21 -33.18 20.13
CA THR A 45 -14.42 -32.08 19.58
C THR A 45 -15.09 -31.47 18.36
N TYR A 46 -15.18 -30.15 18.34
CA TYR A 46 -15.74 -29.34 17.27
C TYR A 46 -14.64 -28.44 16.71
N SER A 47 -14.36 -28.56 15.40
CA SER A 47 -13.28 -27.82 14.70
C SER A 47 -13.77 -26.98 13.52
N SER A 48 -15.08 -26.91 13.32
CA SER A 48 -15.69 -26.07 12.27
C SER A 48 -16.72 -25.15 12.87
N GLU A 49 -16.94 -24.00 12.24
CA GLU A 49 -18.04 -23.09 12.62
C GLU A 49 -19.38 -23.77 12.41
N GLY A 50 -20.33 -23.50 13.29
CA GLY A 50 -21.66 -24.04 13.18
C GLY A 50 -22.44 -24.08 14.48
N THR A 51 -23.66 -24.58 14.38
CA THR A 51 -24.53 -24.87 15.53
C THR A 51 -24.60 -26.39 15.71
N TYR A 52 -24.24 -26.83 16.89
CA TYR A 52 -24.21 -28.25 17.26
C TYR A 52 -25.13 -28.50 18.44
N ASN A 53 -25.77 -29.68 18.45
CA ASN A 53 -26.67 -30.08 19.51
C ASN A 53 -26.11 -31.31 20.24
N GLN A 54 -26.14 -31.28 21.57
CA GLN A 54 -25.87 -32.43 22.42
C GLN A 54 -27.08 -32.74 23.30
N THR A 55 -27.42 -34.01 23.42
CA THR A 55 -28.37 -34.49 24.41
C THR A 55 -27.59 -35.10 25.57
N LEU A 56 -27.81 -34.59 26.76
CA LEU A 56 -27.17 -34.99 28.00
C LEU A 56 -28.25 -35.41 28.99
N VAL A 57 -27.84 -36.08 30.04
CA VAL A 57 -28.78 -36.37 31.14
C VAL A 57 -28.50 -35.39 32.27
N ASN A 58 -29.56 -34.72 32.76
CA ASN A 58 -29.46 -33.80 33.89
C ASN A 58 -29.38 -34.54 35.23
N LYS A 59 -29.13 -33.83 36.32
CA LYS A 59 -29.00 -34.42 37.67
C LYS A 59 -30.27 -35.15 38.18
N LEU A 60 -31.41 -34.94 37.54
CA LEU A 60 -32.67 -35.55 37.89
C LEU A 60 -33.05 -36.72 36.97
N GLY A 61 -32.09 -37.14 36.09
CA GLY A 61 -32.25 -38.25 35.18
C GLY A 61 -33.07 -37.92 33.92
N CYS A 62 -33.38 -36.64 33.67
CA CYS A 62 -34.10 -36.21 32.46
C CYS A 62 -33.12 -35.73 31.37
N ASP A 63 -33.59 -35.76 30.12
CA ASP A 63 -32.84 -35.21 29.02
C ASP A 63 -32.53 -33.72 29.21
N SER A 64 -31.35 -33.30 28.83
CA SER A 64 -30.85 -31.94 28.83
C SER A 64 -30.26 -31.62 27.46
N PHE A 65 -30.72 -30.54 26.83
CA PHE A 65 -30.33 -30.17 25.50
C PHE A 65 -29.35 -29.00 25.57
N LEU A 66 -28.16 -29.17 24.98
CA LEU A 66 -27.14 -28.15 24.84
C LEU A 66 -27.01 -27.78 23.37
N VAL A 67 -27.29 -26.51 23.05
CA VAL A 67 -27.04 -25.93 21.73
C VAL A 67 -25.71 -25.15 21.79
N ILE A 68 -24.75 -25.50 20.94
CA ILE A 68 -23.43 -24.91 20.87
C ILE A 68 -23.32 -24.10 19.58
N ASN A 69 -23.24 -22.79 19.67
CA ASN A 69 -23.00 -21.91 18.54
C ASN A 69 -21.49 -21.56 18.51
N LEU A 70 -20.75 -22.27 17.69
CA LEU A 70 -19.31 -22.17 17.58
C LEU A 70 -18.89 -21.23 16.45
N LYS A 71 -18.02 -20.28 16.75
CA LYS A 71 -17.30 -19.46 15.76
C LYS A 71 -15.80 -19.66 15.91
N LEU A 72 -15.08 -19.64 14.77
CA LEU A 72 -13.63 -19.65 14.77
C LEU A 72 -13.08 -18.22 14.76
N GLY A 73 -12.20 -17.94 15.69
CA GLY A 73 -11.60 -16.61 15.88
C GLY A 73 -10.34 -16.39 15.06
N ALA A 74 -9.66 -17.45 14.60
CA ALA A 74 -8.50 -17.32 13.73
C ALA A 74 -8.92 -16.76 12.36
N THR A 75 -8.15 -15.80 11.84
CA THR A 75 -8.46 -15.15 10.55
C THR A 75 -7.25 -15.17 9.63
N ALA A 76 -7.51 -15.17 8.31
CA ALA A 76 -6.49 -15.01 7.30
C ALA A 76 -6.83 -13.81 6.43
N ARG A 77 -5.84 -12.96 6.16
CA ARG A 77 -5.98 -11.78 5.32
C ARG A 77 -4.81 -11.68 4.35
N SER A 78 -5.07 -11.21 3.14
CA SER A 78 -4.04 -10.90 2.16
C SER A 78 -4.11 -9.42 1.78
N ILE A 79 -2.94 -8.79 1.64
CA ILE A 79 -2.79 -7.42 1.15
C ILE A 79 -1.78 -7.39 0.00
N ASN A 80 -1.99 -6.47 -0.94
CA ASN A 80 -1.02 -6.11 -1.97
C ASN A 80 -0.43 -4.75 -1.60
N ALA A 81 0.89 -4.63 -1.61
CA ALA A 81 1.58 -3.39 -1.31
C ALA A 81 2.67 -3.11 -2.35
N ILE A 82 2.81 -1.83 -2.71
CA ILE A 82 3.86 -1.33 -3.57
C ILE A 82 4.56 -0.20 -2.82
N ALA A 83 5.88 -0.25 -2.75
CA ALA A 83 6.66 0.77 -2.06
C ALA A 83 8.00 1.00 -2.75
N CYS A 84 8.60 2.16 -2.49
CA CYS A 84 9.93 2.49 -2.97
C CYS A 84 10.97 2.14 -1.90
N ASN A 85 11.98 1.35 -2.28
CA ASN A 85 13.12 0.91 -1.49
C ASN A 85 12.79 -0.01 -0.33
N SER A 86 11.78 0.29 0.48
CA SER A 86 11.38 -0.52 1.64
C SER A 86 9.88 -0.35 1.96
N TYR A 87 9.34 -1.31 2.66
CA TYR A 87 7.98 -1.31 3.19
C TYR A 87 7.98 -1.79 4.63
N SER A 88 7.36 -1.03 5.53
CA SER A 88 7.28 -1.38 6.94
C SER A 88 5.84 -1.62 7.35
N ILE A 89 5.58 -2.74 7.99
CA ILE A 89 4.27 -3.10 8.53
C ILE A 89 4.43 -3.95 9.79
N ASN A 90 3.65 -3.65 10.81
CA ASN A 90 3.66 -4.35 12.11
C ASN A 90 5.07 -4.51 12.69
N GLY A 91 5.88 -3.44 12.64
CA GLY A 91 7.24 -3.42 13.18
C GLY A 91 8.29 -4.17 12.35
N LYS A 92 7.93 -4.76 11.20
CA LYS A 92 8.84 -5.46 10.31
C LYS A 92 9.07 -4.71 9.02
N THR A 93 10.33 -4.56 8.60
CA THR A 93 10.72 -3.86 7.37
C THR A 93 11.19 -4.87 6.33
N TYR A 94 10.69 -4.70 5.12
CA TYR A 94 11.01 -5.51 3.94
C TYR A 94 11.66 -4.62 2.87
N THR A 95 12.75 -5.09 2.28
CA THR A 95 13.55 -4.35 1.28
C THR A 95 13.55 -5.02 -0.10
N SER A 96 12.85 -6.14 -0.24
CA SER A 96 12.75 -6.91 -1.48
C SER A 96 11.30 -7.24 -1.80
N SER A 97 11.00 -7.37 -3.09
CA SER A 97 9.70 -7.89 -3.53
C SER A 97 9.54 -9.36 -3.16
N GLY A 98 8.33 -9.77 -2.88
CA GLY A 98 8.03 -11.16 -2.51
C GLY A 98 6.68 -11.31 -1.82
N THR A 99 6.39 -12.54 -1.44
CA THR A 99 5.24 -12.86 -0.60
C THR A 99 5.74 -13.17 0.80
N TYR A 100 5.27 -12.40 1.77
CA TYR A 100 5.64 -12.52 3.17
C TYR A 100 4.43 -12.88 4.00
N VAL A 101 4.65 -13.68 5.04
CA VAL A 101 3.61 -14.09 5.98
C VAL A 101 3.98 -13.61 7.36
N GLN A 102 3.02 -12.99 8.04
CA GLN A 102 3.11 -12.63 9.45
C GLN A 102 2.00 -13.31 10.22
N THR A 103 2.32 -13.86 11.38
CA THR A 103 1.34 -14.31 12.36
C THR A 103 1.13 -13.22 13.38
N LEU A 104 -0.11 -12.80 13.57
CA LEU A 104 -0.51 -11.72 14.46
C LEU A 104 -1.61 -12.22 15.39
N VAL A 105 -1.57 -11.82 16.64
CA VAL A 105 -2.64 -12.12 17.59
C VAL A 105 -3.76 -11.11 17.38
N ASN A 106 -4.96 -11.60 17.12
CA ASN A 106 -6.14 -10.76 16.89
C ASN A 106 -6.88 -10.45 18.23
N ARG A 107 -8.00 -9.72 18.14
CA ARG A 107 -8.83 -9.33 19.29
C ARG A 107 -9.40 -10.50 20.12
N TYR A 108 -9.48 -11.67 19.52
CA TYR A 108 -9.95 -12.90 20.20
C TYR A 108 -8.78 -13.70 20.81
N LYS A 109 -7.57 -13.13 20.80
CA LYS A 109 -6.32 -13.79 21.23
C LYS A 109 -5.97 -15.03 20.39
N CYS A 110 -6.47 -15.09 19.17
CA CYS A 110 -6.17 -16.15 18.22
C CYS A 110 -5.08 -15.70 17.24
N ASP A 111 -4.23 -16.62 16.84
CA ASP A 111 -3.26 -16.39 15.79
C ASP A 111 -3.99 -16.20 14.46
N SER A 112 -3.65 -15.11 13.77
CA SER A 112 -4.20 -14.72 12.49
C SER A 112 -3.08 -14.52 11.50
N THR A 113 -3.28 -15.00 10.28
CA THR A 113 -2.28 -14.94 9.23
C THR A 113 -2.48 -13.71 8.35
N LEU A 114 -1.45 -12.87 8.22
CA LEU A 114 -1.38 -11.79 7.25
C LEU A 114 -0.41 -12.18 6.13
N THR A 115 -0.92 -12.36 4.92
CA THR A 115 -0.12 -12.56 3.71
C THR A 115 0.09 -11.22 3.01
N ILE A 116 1.34 -10.83 2.78
CA ILE A 116 1.73 -9.57 2.14
C ILE A 116 2.35 -9.90 0.79
N LYS A 117 1.69 -9.53 -0.29
CA LYS A 117 2.24 -9.58 -1.65
C LYS A 117 2.86 -8.23 -1.95
N LEU A 118 4.19 -8.16 -1.84
CA LEU A 118 4.94 -6.91 -1.85
C LEU A 118 5.71 -6.73 -3.15
N THR A 119 5.59 -5.55 -3.75
CA THR A 119 6.43 -5.10 -4.86
C THR A 119 7.28 -3.92 -4.39
N ILE A 120 8.59 -4.10 -4.32
CA ILE A 120 9.56 -3.04 -4.04
C ILE A 120 10.14 -2.52 -5.34
N LYS A 121 9.91 -1.25 -5.60
CA LYS A 121 10.51 -0.48 -6.67
C LYS A 121 11.75 0.25 -6.13
N LYS A 122 12.64 0.70 -7.02
CA LYS A 122 13.89 1.37 -6.61
C LYS A 122 13.91 2.83 -6.99
N SER A 123 14.37 3.66 -6.07
CA SER A 123 14.81 5.01 -6.37
C SER A 123 16.04 4.97 -7.26
N SER A 124 16.28 6.04 -8.01
CA SER A 124 17.44 6.19 -8.88
C SER A 124 18.20 7.48 -8.57
N SER A 125 19.41 7.57 -9.08
CA SER A 125 20.18 8.81 -9.10
C SER A 125 20.90 8.94 -10.41
N SER A 126 21.11 10.19 -10.87
CA SER A 126 21.88 10.47 -12.07
C SER A 126 22.61 11.79 -11.93
N VAL A 127 23.75 11.91 -12.65
CA VAL A 127 24.51 13.13 -12.78
C VAL A 127 24.40 13.60 -14.24
N LEU A 128 23.96 14.85 -14.42
CA LEU A 128 23.87 15.53 -15.71
C LEU A 128 24.95 16.61 -15.77
N ASN A 129 25.81 16.55 -16.78
CA ASN A 129 26.77 17.61 -17.08
C ASN A 129 26.29 18.33 -18.34
N ILE A 130 25.81 19.55 -18.19
CA ILE A 130 25.15 20.32 -19.25
C ILE A 130 25.83 21.65 -19.44
N THR A 131 26.04 22.03 -20.70
CA THR A 131 26.39 23.39 -21.09
C THR A 131 25.24 23.97 -21.90
N SER A 132 24.77 25.16 -21.53
CA SER A 132 23.65 25.84 -22.19
C SER A 132 23.95 27.33 -22.34
N CYS A 133 23.25 28.00 -23.27
CA CYS A 133 23.28 29.44 -23.41
C CYS A 133 22.17 30.07 -22.59
N ASP A 134 22.51 31.09 -21.81
CA ASP A 134 21.65 31.95 -21.01
C ASP A 134 20.86 31.25 -19.92
N SER A 135 20.21 30.13 -20.22
CA SER A 135 19.42 29.34 -19.27
C SER A 135 19.29 27.89 -19.67
N TYR A 136 18.94 27.04 -18.70
CA TYR A 136 18.62 25.66 -18.89
C TYR A 136 17.35 25.30 -18.08
N ASN A 137 16.45 24.54 -18.68
CA ASN A 137 15.24 24.06 -18.01
C ASN A 137 15.38 22.57 -17.68
N LEU A 138 15.32 22.26 -16.38
CA LEU A 138 15.27 20.87 -15.90
C LEU A 138 13.93 20.65 -15.18
N ALA A 139 13.05 19.84 -15.78
CA ALA A 139 11.76 19.45 -15.21
C ALA A 139 10.98 20.66 -14.63
N GLY A 140 10.83 21.74 -15.44
CA GLY A 140 10.09 22.94 -15.09
C GLY A 140 10.82 23.98 -14.25
N SER A 141 12.05 23.70 -13.79
CA SER A 141 12.90 24.68 -13.10
C SER A 141 13.89 25.28 -14.07
N ILE A 142 13.97 26.62 -14.12
CA ILE A 142 14.87 27.37 -14.99
C ILE A 142 16.09 27.82 -14.19
N TYR A 143 17.27 27.48 -14.68
CA TYR A 143 18.56 27.85 -14.13
C TYR A 143 19.28 28.79 -15.10
N ASN A 144 19.73 29.95 -14.65
CA ASN A 144 20.37 30.99 -15.46
C ASN A 144 21.81 31.32 -15.05
N GLN A 145 22.37 30.51 -14.14
CA GLN A 145 23.74 30.60 -13.66
C GLN A 145 24.41 29.25 -13.70
N SER A 146 25.74 29.24 -13.89
CA SER A 146 26.54 28.04 -13.76
C SER A 146 26.57 27.58 -12.30
N GLY A 147 26.58 26.27 -12.07
CA GLY A 147 26.63 25.72 -10.72
C GLY A 147 26.22 24.25 -10.67
N THR A 148 26.28 23.68 -9.49
CA THR A 148 25.74 22.34 -9.22
C THR A 148 24.40 22.47 -8.52
N TYR A 149 23.40 21.84 -9.09
CA TYR A 149 22.02 21.88 -8.60
C TYR A 149 21.52 20.46 -8.32
N PHE A 150 20.67 20.35 -7.29
CA PHE A 150 20.06 19.08 -6.91
C PHE A 150 18.55 19.17 -7.16
N LYS A 151 17.99 18.17 -7.82
CA LYS A 151 16.56 18.10 -8.08
C LYS A 151 16.07 16.67 -7.95
N THR A 152 14.98 16.49 -7.24
CA THR A 152 14.28 15.21 -7.15
C THR A 152 13.08 15.24 -8.08
N ILE A 153 12.98 14.23 -8.93
CA ILE A 153 11.83 13.97 -9.82
C ILE A 153 11.38 12.52 -9.65
N LYS A 154 10.23 12.15 -10.20
CA LYS A 154 9.81 10.74 -10.24
C LYS A 154 10.45 10.03 -11.42
N ASN A 155 10.96 8.83 -11.18
CA ASN A 155 11.43 7.94 -12.24
C ASN A 155 10.26 7.15 -12.87
N VAL A 156 10.52 6.33 -13.87
CA VAL A 156 9.52 5.50 -14.56
C VAL A 156 8.81 4.49 -13.64
N ALA A 157 9.40 4.20 -12.48
CA ALA A 157 8.80 3.34 -11.46
C ALA A 157 7.96 4.12 -10.43
N ASP A 158 7.79 5.43 -10.62
CA ASP A 158 7.14 6.37 -9.71
C ASP A 158 7.84 6.52 -8.34
N CYS A 159 9.13 6.16 -8.29
CA CYS A 159 10.00 6.39 -7.14
C CYS A 159 10.85 7.63 -7.34
N ASP A 160 11.38 8.19 -6.26
CA ASP A 160 12.24 9.35 -6.33
C ASP A 160 13.51 9.08 -7.13
N SER A 161 13.85 10.00 -8.00
CA SER A 161 15.12 10.05 -8.75
C SER A 161 15.83 11.35 -8.40
N ASN A 162 17.00 11.22 -7.78
CA ASN A 162 17.82 12.36 -7.41
C ASN A 162 18.76 12.72 -8.55
N ILE A 163 18.60 13.92 -9.11
CA ILE A 163 19.44 14.44 -10.19
C ILE A 163 20.41 15.44 -9.61
N THR A 164 21.70 15.22 -9.90
CA THR A 164 22.76 16.22 -9.71
C THR A 164 23.04 16.85 -11.08
N LEU A 165 22.70 18.12 -11.24
CA LEU A 165 22.95 18.90 -12.46
C LEU A 165 24.20 19.75 -12.28
N ASN A 166 25.27 19.42 -12.99
CA ASN A 166 26.45 20.28 -13.15
C ASN A 166 26.24 21.12 -14.40
N LEU A 167 25.90 22.38 -14.23
CA LEU A 167 25.48 23.28 -15.29
C LEU A 167 26.54 24.34 -15.56
N THR A 168 26.91 24.48 -16.82
CA THR A 168 27.68 25.60 -17.33
C THR A 168 26.80 26.48 -18.19
N ILE A 169 26.59 27.73 -17.79
CA ILE A 169 25.85 28.73 -18.57
C ILE A 169 26.83 29.67 -19.24
N ASN A 170 26.79 29.69 -20.56
CA ASN A 170 27.48 30.69 -21.39
C ASN A 170 26.49 31.81 -21.67
N LYS A 171 26.90 33.05 -21.47
CA LYS A 171 26.04 34.20 -21.74
C LYS A 171 26.10 34.60 -23.21
N SER A 172 24.93 34.87 -23.78
CA SER A 172 24.85 35.52 -25.08
C SER A 172 25.45 36.90 -25.01
N THR A 173 26.14 37.29 -26.07
CA THR A 173 26.72 38.64 -26.25
C THR A 173 26.01 39.35 -27.37
N VAL A 174 25.93 40.68 -27.26
CA VAL A 174 25.43 41.57 -28.32
C VAL A 174 26.61 42.46 -28.79
N ALA A 175 26.84 42.45 -30.06
CA ALA A 175 27.78 43.38 -30.69
C ALA A 175 27.03 44.27 -31.68
N VAL A 176 27.37 45.54 -31.72
CA VAL A 176 26.86 46.48 -32.72
C VAL A 176 28.00 46.78 -33.67
N LEU A 177 27.75 46.59 -34.96
CA LEU A 177 28.67 46.85 -36.04
C LEU A 177 28.10 48.02 -36.86
N ASN A 178 28.78 49.16 -36.89
CA ASN A 178 28.43 50.27 -37.77
C ASN A 178 29.31 50.18 -38.99
N VAL A 179 28.68 50.17 -40.16
CA VAL A 179 29.35 49.99 -41.44
C VAL A 179 28.84 51.02 -42.43
N ASP A 180 29.74 51.70 -43.10
CA ASP A 180 29.49 52.53 -44.23
C ASP A 180 29.96 51.81 -45.50
N ALA A 181 29.07 51.58 -46.48
CA ALA A 181 29.37 50.89 -47.71
C ALA A 181 28.77 51.64 -48.90
N CYS A 182 29.51 51.63 -50.04
CA CYS A 182 29.06 52.43 -51.23
C CYS A 182 27.93 51.74 -52.02
N THR A 183 27.91 50.40 -52.06
CA THR A 183 26.91 49.63 -52.85
C THR A 183 26.20 48.57 -52.00
N ASN A 184 26.95 47.68 -51.41
CA ASN A 184 26.44 46.62 -50.53
C ASN A 184 27.49 46.22 -49.50
N TYR A 185 27.04 45.49 -48.46
CA TYR A 185 27.89 44.93 -47.45
C TYR A 185 27.54 43.47 -47.25
N VAL A 186 28.55 42.61 -47.09
CA VAL A 186 28.32 41.17 -46.86
C VAL A 186 28.85 40.80 -45.48
N LEU A 187 27.95 40.23 -44.65
CA LEU A 187 28.31 39.72 -43.34
C LEU A 187 27.81 38.27 -43.15
N ASN A 188 28.74 37.37 -42.84
CA ASN A 188 28.42 35.95 -42.63
C ASN A 188 27.59 35.35 -43.80
N GLY A 189 27.97 35.66 -45.03
CA GLY A 189 27.31 35.15 -46.25
C GLY A 189 25.97 35.83 -46.59
N LYS A 190 25.51 36.81 -45.84
CA LYS A 190 24.29 37.60 -46.14
C LYS A 190 24.68 38.97 -46.66
N THR A 191 24.10 39.34 -47.83
CA THR A 191 24.32 40.63 -48.48
C THR A 191 23.24 41.63 -48.02
N TYR A 192 23.66 42.85 -47.73
CA TYR A 192 22.85 43.99 -47.36
C TYR A 192 23.05 45.08 -48.39
N ASP A 193 22.01 45.44 -49.14
CA ASP A 193 22.01 46.37 -50.26
C ASP A 193 21.23 47.66 -50.01
N LYS A 194 20.73 47.82 -48.79
CA LYS A 194 20.00 49.00 -48.33
C LYS A 194 20.46 49.44 -46.95
N SER A 195 20.41 50.75 -46.73
CA SER A 195 20.65 51.32 -45.40
C SER A 195 19.59 50.84 -44.41
N GLY A 196 19.99 50.44 -43.20
CA GLY A 196 19.06 49.99 -42.16
C GLY A 196 19.81 49.31 -40.99
N THR A 197 19.05 48.99 -39.96
CA THR A 197 19.57 48.22 -38.84
C THR A 197 19.16 46.77 -39.04
N TYR A 198 20.12 45.87 -39.10
CA TYR A 198 19.89 44.44 -39.32
C TYR A 198 20.38 43.63 -38.13
N TYR A 199 19.70 42.53 -37.85
CA TYR A 199 20.04 41.62 -36.77
C TYR A 199 20.45 40.28 -37.32
N GLN A 200 21.62 39.78 -36.92
CA GLN A 200 22.07 38.42 -37.16
C GLN A 200 22.30 37.69 -35.85
N LYS A 201 21.83 36.45 -35.79
CA LYS A 201 22.20 35.51 -34.70
C LYS A 201 23.31 34.61 -35.23
N THR A 202 24.44 34.60 -34.57
CA THR A 202 25.54 33.67 -34.85
C THR A 202 25.84 32.80 -33.64
N LYS A 203 26.12 31.54 -33.89
CA LYS A 203 26.50 30.58 -32.82
C LYS A 203 28.02 30.59 -32.57
N ASN A 204 28.81 31.34 -33.30
CA ASN A 204 30.25 31.30 -33.21
C ASN A 204 30.81 32.69 -32.91
N VAL A 205 31.49 32.84 -31.76
CA VAL A 205 32.17 34.06 -31.32
C VAL A 205 33.22 34.51 -32.34
N LYS A 206 33.94 33.58 -32.98
CA LYS A 206 34.92 33.86 -34.03
C LYS A 206 34.34 34.60 -35.24
N ALA A 207 33.05 34.44 -35.54
CA ALA A 207 32.40 35.14 -36.64
C ALA A 207 32.24 36.64 -36.34
N ILE A 208 32.04 37.00 -35.06
CA ILE A 208 31.96 38.42 -34.63
C ILE A 208 33.38 39.03 -34.60
N GLU A 209 34.36 38.29 -34.08
CA GLU A 209 35.76 38.74 -34.07
C GLU A 209 36.30 38.92 -35.48
N ASN A 210 36.00 38.01 -36.41
CA ASN A 210 36.40 38.15 -37.83
C ASN A 210 35.73 39.35 -38.52
N ALA A 211 34.46 39.63 -38.19
CA ALA A 211 33.75 40.80 -38.72
C ALA A 211 34.36 42.12 -38.20
N LEU A 212 34.76 42.15 -36.93
CA LEU A 212 35.46 43.29 -36.33
C LEU A 212 36.87 43.47 -36.92
N GLN A 213 37.59 42.34 -37.22
CA GLN A 213 38.93 42.37 -37.80
C GLN A 213 38.93 42.90 -39.24
N GLN A 214 37.86 42.67 -40.01
CA GLN A 214 37.69 43.16 -41.38
C GLN A 214 37.46 44.69 -41.45
N LEU A 215 37.11 45.32 -40.36
CA LEU A 215 36.90 46.77 -40.27
C LEU A 215 38.18 47.55 -39.89
N ILE A 216 39.22 46.86 -39.40
CA ILE A 216 40.46 47.46 -38.91
C ILE A 216 41.52 47.44 -39.99
N ASN A 217 41.34 46.67 -41.09
CA ASN A 217 42.21 46.60 -42.25
C ASN A 217 41.58 47.28 -43.46
#